data_e4710bc340be6a2f945cf570b90d681e
#
_entry.id   e4710bc340be6a2f945cf570b90d681e
#
_cell.length_a   1.000
_cell.length_b   1.000
_cell.length_c   1.000
_cell.angle_alpha   90.00
_cell.angle_beta   90.00
_cell.angle_gamma   90.00
#
_symmetry.space_group_name_H-M   'P 1'
#
loop_
_entity.id
_entity.type
_entity.pdbx_description
1 polymer ?
#
loop_
_entity_poly.entity_id
_entity_poly.type
_entity_poly.pdbx_seq_one_letter_code
_entity_poly.pdbx_strand_id
1 'polypeptide(L)'
;DDFAKDIGEQFATLKDLRSHLETEISGRWEQMSKQRERSELITELIEKNPFELPKSMIENYLKTMKEQSREQKVHDSDTDEELNDQEKEGAVRNLKSYVISEAVRKQYEIEVSDEEFEVYLEERAQRLGIKLDEIKKNARVDDLRRELEEDRMFSELMKTAEIKEETV
;
A
#
# COMPACT_ATOMS: atom_id res chain seq x y z
N ASP A 1 32.51 18.43 10.55
CA ASP A 1 32.07 17.36 11.46
C ASP A 1 31.12 17.87 12.55
N ASP A 2 31.27 19.13 13.03
CA ASP A 2 30.35 19.68 14.02
C ASP A 2 28.92 19.76 13.49
N PHE A 3 28.74 20.16 12.24
CA PHE A 3 27.42 20.17 11.57
C PHE A 3 26.74 18.78 11.55
N ALA A 4 27.49 17.71 11.36
CA ALA A 4 26.92 16.36 11.38
C ALA A 4 26.39 15.98 12.76
N LYS A 5 27.11 16.38 13.81
CA LYS A 5 26.70 16.15 15.21
C LYS A 5 25.51 17.02 15.62
N ASP A 6 25.39 18.23 15.07
CA ASP A 6 24.25 19.12 15.31
C ASP A 6 22.95 18.56 14.72
N ILE A 7 23.04 17.75 13.63
CA ILE A 7 21.87 17.06 13.04
C ILE A 7 21.47 15.83 13.84
N GLY A 8 22.44 15.12 14.41
CA GLY A 8 22.16 13.97 15.27
C GLY A 8 23.44 13.39 15.86
N GLU A 9 23.40 13.03 17.14
CA GLU A 9 24.54 12.48 17.88
C GLU A 9 25.11 11.18 17.28
N GLN A 10 24.30 10.47 16.47
CA GLN A 10 24.72 9.26 15.77
C GLN A 10 25.68 9.52 14.60
N PHE A 11 25.81 10.76 14.13
CA PHE A 11 26.69 11.10 13.01
C PHE A 11 28.01 11.69 13.51
N ALA A 12 29.07 10.86 13.56
CA ALA A 12 30.37 11.33 14.00
C ALA A 12 31.05 12.24 12.96
N THR A 13 30.80 12.01 11.67
CA THR A 13 31.38 12.75 10.55
C THR A 13 30.36 13.11 9.47
N LEU A 14 30.70 14.09 8.63
CA LEU A 14 29.91 14.42 7.43
C LEU A 14 29.78 13.23 6.47
N LYS A 15 30.76 12.32 6.47
CA LYS A 15 30.71 11.10 5.67
C LYS A 15 29.63 10.16 6.16
N ASP A 16 29.50 10.00 7.47
CA ASP A 16 28.46 9.14 8.08
C ASP A 16 27.07 9.70 7.78
N LEU A 17 26.89 11.02 7.92
CA LEU A 17 25.65 11.71 7.57
C LEU A 17 25.28 11.51 6.09
N ARG A 18 26.24 11.69 5.17
CA ARG A 18 26.01 11.47 3.74
C ARG A 18 25.63 10.03 3.43
N SER A 19 26.36 9.07 3.97
CA SER A 19 26.06 7.65 3.75
C SER A 19 24.67 7.28 4.28
N HIS A 20 24.27 7.83 5.42
CA HIS A 20 22.93 7.65 5.96
C HIS A 20 21.85 8.24 5.03
N LEU A 21 22.05 9.48 4.58
CA LEU A 21 21.11 10.15 3.67
C LEU A 21 21.02 9.42 2.32
N GLU A 22 22.12 8.97 1.77
CA GLU A 22 22.13 8.18 0.52
C GLU A 22 21.34 6.88 0.69
N THR A 23 21.51 6.19 1.81
CA THR A 23 20.74 4.96 2.12
C THR A 23 19.26 5.26 2.29
N GLU A 24 18.93 6.33 3.00
CA GLU A 24 17.54 6.73 3.24
C GLU A 24 16.83 7.16 1.93
N ILE A 25 17.51 7.97 1.12
CA ILE A 25 17.00 8.42 -0.18
C ILE A 25 16.82 7.22 -1.11
N SER A 26 17.81 6.35 -1.23
CA SER A 26 17.72 5.14 -2.06
C SER A 26 16.58 4.25 -1.61
N GLY A 27 16.39 4.04 -0.33
CA GLY A 27 15.28 3.26 0.21
C GLY A 27 13.91 3.88 -0.10
N ARG A 28 13.78 5.20 0.00
CA ARG A 28 12.55 5.91 -0.38
C ARG A 28 12.26 5.79 -1.88
N TRP A 29 13.26 5.97 -2.72
CA TRP A 29 13.14 5.82 -4.17
C TRP A 29 12.74 4.41 -4.55
N GLU A 30 13.34 3.39 -3.94
CA GLU A 30 12.98 1.99 -4.18
C GLU A 30 11.52 1.71 -3.80
N GLN A 31 11.06 2.22 -2.65
CA GLN A 31 9.66 2.08 -2.24
C GLN A 31 8.70 2.79 -3.21
N MET A 32 9.04 4.01 -3.63
CA MET A 32 8.23 4.76 -4.60
C MET A 32 8.17 4.05 -5.95
N SER A 33 9.30 3.50 -6.43
CA SER A 33 9.36 2.74 -7.68
C SER A 33 8.46 1.50 -7.61
N LYS A 34 8.57 0.71 -6.55
CA LYS A 34 7.71 -0.46 -6.33
C LYS A 34 6.23 -0.11 -6.27
N GLN A 35 5.90 1.00 -5.61
CA GLN A 35 4.51 1.48 -5.54
C GLN A 35 3.99 1.90 -6.91
N ARG A 36 4.82 2.60 -7.70
CA ARG A 36 4.48 3.01 -9.06
C ARG A 36 4.29 1.79 -9.98
N GLU A 37 5.23 0.85 -9.97
CA GLU A 37 5.14 -0.40 -10.72
C GLU A 37 3.84 -1.16 -10.42
N ARG A 38 3.46 -1.29 -9.14
CA ARG A 38 2.20 -1.91 -8.73
C ARG A 38 0.99 -1.17 -9.27
N SER A 39 0.99 0.16 -9.17
CA SER A 39 -0.11 1.00 -9.65
C SER A 39 -0.27 0.93 -11.17
N GLU A 40 0.82 0.94 -11.91
CA GLU A 40 0.84 0.82 -13.37
C GLU A 40 0.37 -0.56 -13.81
N LEU A 41 0.84 -1.62 -13.14
CA LEU A 41 0.42 -2.99 -13.43
C LEU A 41 -1.09 -3.20 -13.25
N ILE A 42 -1.66 -2.71 -12.15
CA ILE A 42 -3.11 -2.77 -11.91
C ILE A 42 -3.86 -1.94 -12.96
N THR A 43 -3.35 -0.78 -13.32
CA THR A 43 -3.95 0.06 -14.36
C THR A 43 -4.00 -0.66 -15.69
N GLU A 44 -2.89 -1.26 -16.13
CA GLU A 44 -2.83 -2.07 -17.35
C GLU A 44 -3.76 -3.29 -17.31
N LEU A 45 -3.85 -3.96 -16.16
CA LEU A 45 -4.77 -5.09 -15.99
C LEU A 45 -6.22 -4.65 -16.17
N ILE A 46 -6.62 -3.51 -15.63
CA ILE A 46 -7.98 -2.96 -15.80
C ILE A 46 -8.24 -2.59 -17.26
N GLU A 47 -7.27 -1.97 -17.94
CA GLU A 47 -7.39 -1.53 -19.33
C GLU A 47 -7.47 -2.71 -20.30
N LYS A 48 -6.65 -3.75 -20.08
CA LYS A 48 -6.65 -4.97 -20.91
C LYS A 48 -7.85 -5.88 -20.64
N ASN A 49 -8.50 -5.75 -19.50
CA ASN A 49 -9.67 -6.54 -19.11
C ASN A 49 -10.85 -5.63 -18.76
N PRO A 50 -11.47 -4.98 -19.76
CA PRO A 50 -12.56 -4.06 -19.50
C PRO A 50 -13.77 -4.81 -18.90
N PHE A 51 -14.29 -4.30 -17.79
CA PHE A 51 -15.47 -4.79 -17.13
C PHE A 51 -16.27 -3.65 -16.50
N GLU A 52 -17.56 -3.88 -16.35
CA GLU A 52 -18.46 -2.93 -15.70
C GLU A 52 -18.74 -3.34 -14.26
N LEU A 53 -18.74 -2.36 -13.37
CA LEU A 53 -19.13 -2.57 -11.99
C LEU A 53 -20.64 -2.44 -11.83
N PRO A 54 -21.29 -3.31 -11.03
CA PRO A 54 -22.69 -3.14 -10.68
C PRO A 54 -22.91 -1.77 -10.01
N LYS A 55 -23.97 -1.06 -10.41
CA LYS A 55 -24.32 0.26 -9.84
C LYS A 55 -24.48 0.22 -8.33
N SER A 56 -25.10 -0.83 -7.80
CA SER A 56 -25.26 -1.02 -6.36
C SER A 56 -23.93 -1.14 -5.61
N MET A 57 -22.90 -1.72 -6.24
CA MET A 57 -21.57 -1.81 -5.65
C MET A 57 -20.91 -0.43 -5.55
N ILE A 58 -21.02 0.37 -6.61
CA ILE A 58 -20.51 1.75 -6.63
C ILE A 58 -21.22 2.60 -5.58
N GLU A 59 -22.56 2.55 -5.53
CA GLU A 59 -23.37 3.31 -4.58
C GLU A 59 -23.02 2.96 -3.12
N ASN A 60 -22.90 1.68 -2.81
CA ASN A 60 -22.52 1.22 -1.47
C ASN A 60 -21.12 1.70 -1.08
N TYR A 61 -20.16 1.60 -2.00
CA TYR A 61 -18.79 2.05 -1.76
C TYR A 61 -18.72 3.56 -1.49
N LEU A 62 -19.40 4.37 -2.32
CA LEU A 62 -19.48 5.82 -2.14
C LEU A 62 -20.15 6.20 -0.82
N LYS A 63 -21.17 5.45 -0.42
CA LYS A 63 -21.83 5.65 0.89
C LYS A 63 -20.87 5.38 2.04
N THR A 64 -20.13 4.28 2.01
CA THR A 64 -19.13 3.93 3.04
C THR A 64 -18.02 4.98 3.11
N MET A 65 -17.53 5.47 1.97
CA MET A 65 -16.55 6.55 1.93
C MET A 65 -17.05 7.84 2.59
N LYS A 66 -18.30 8.22 2.33
CA LYS A 66 -18.94 9.39 2.97
C LYS A 66 -19.04 9.20 4.49
N GLU A 67 -19.45 8.03 4.95
CA GLU A 67 -19.56 7.71 6.37
C GLU A 67 -18.19 7.79 7.06
N GLN A 68 -17.14 7.21 6.49
CA GLN A 68 -15.78 7.26 7.02
C GLN A 68 -15.21 8.70 7.03
N SER A 69 -15.47 9.48 5.98
CA SER A 69 -15.05 10.89 5.93
C SER A 69 -15.73 11.74 7.02
N ARG A 70 -16.99 11.46 7.34
CA ARG A 70 -17.71 12.12 8.43
C ARG A 70 -17.14 11.77 9.80
N GLU A 71 -16.78 10.51 10.03
CA GLU A 71 -16.17 10.07 11.30
C GLU A 71 -14.80 10.70 11.54
N GLN A 72 -14.01 10.95 10.47
CA GLN A 72 -12.70 11.58 10.57
C GLN A 72 -12.76 13.12 10.74
N LYS A 73 -13.84 13.75 10.25
CA LYS A 73 -14.06 15.22 10.36
C LYS A 73 -14.78 15.63 11.65
N VAL A 74 -14.41 15.06 12.80
CA VAL A 74 -15.04 15.31 14.11
C VAL A 74 -15.00 16.79 14.57
N HIS A 75 -14.46 17.73 13.78
CA HIS A 75 -14.27 19.10 14.29
C HIS A 75 -14.51 20.27 13.34
N ASP A 76 -15.13 20.14 12.17
CA ASP A 76 -15.65 21.36 11.50
C ASP A 76 -16.71 21.07 10.42
N SER A 77 -17.82 21.83 10.59
CA SER A 77 -18.91 22.08 9.64
C SER A 77 -19.76 20.91 9.13
N ASP A 78 -21.02 21.03 9.49
CA ASP A 78 -22.25 20.36 9.05
C ASP A 78 -22.55 20.63 7.54
N THR A 79 -21.55 20.50 6.68
CA THR A 79 -21.73 20.56 5.24
C THR A 79 -21.81 19.15 4.70
N ASP A 80 -22.99 18.79 4.26
CA ASP A 80 -23.29 17.57 3.48
C ASP A 80 -22.66 17.74 2.07
N GLU A 81 -21.32 17.84 2.01
CA GLU A 81 -20.60 17.98 0.75
C GLU A 81 -20.77 16.68 -0.05
N GLU A 82 -21.46 16.79 -1.15
CA GLU A 82 -21.49 15.73 -2.15
C GLU A 82 -20.07 15.51 -2.68
N LEU A 83 -19.70 14.23 -2.83
CA LEU A 83 -18.42 13.87 -3.46
C LEU A 83 -18.35 14.53 -4.85
N ASN A 84 -17.23 15.21 -5.11
CA ASN A 84 -17.01 15.79 -6.43
C ASN A 84 -16.77 14.69 -7.48
N ASP A 85 -16.78 15.05 -8.75
CA ASP A 85 -16.67 14.05 -9.82
C ASP A 85 -15.30 13.34 -9.83
N GLN A 86 -14.23 14.01 -9.44
CA GLN A 86 -12.90 13.39 -9.31
C GLN A 86 -12.85 12.34 -8.17
N GLU A 87 -13.51 12.63 -7.04
CA GLU A 87 -13.63 11.66 -5.94
C GLU A 87 -14.45 10.44 -6.34
N LYS A 88 -15.52 10.64 -7.10
CA LYS A 88 -16.34 9.53 -7.63
C LYS A 88 -15.56 8.69 -8.63
N GLU A 89 -14.81 9.31 -9.54
CA GLU A 89 -13.94 8.61 -10.49
C GLU A 89 -12.83 7.83 -9.77
N GLY A 90 -12.20 8.45 -8.78
CA GLY A 90 -11.21 7.79 -7.93
C GLY A 90 -11.78 6.59 -7.19
N ALA A 91 -12.98 6.73 -6.64
CA ALA A 91 -13.69 5.64 -5.97
C ALA A 91 -14.00 4.46 -6.91
N VAL A 92 -14.45 4.75 -8.12
CA VAL A 92 -14.71 3.72 -9.15
C VAL A 92 -13.40 3.02 -9.54
N ARG A 93 -12.30 3.78 -9.70
CA ARG A 93 -10.99 3.21 -10.01
C ARG A 93 -10.49 2.29 -8.89
N ASN A 94 -10.60 2.73 -7.63
CA ASN A 94 -10.23 1.92 -6.47
C ASN A 94 -11.04 0.62 -6.39
N LEU A 95 -12.34 0.72 -6.66
CA LEU A 95 -13.22 -0.44 -6.66
C LEU A 95 -12.90 -1.41 -7.81
N LYS A 96 -12.55 -0.89 -9.00
CA LYS A 96 -12.05 -1.72 -10.10
C LYS A 96 -10.74 -2.41 -9.74
N SER A 97 -9.80 -1.68 -9.12
CA SER A 97 -8.53 -2.25 -8.65
C SER A 97 -8.77 -3.39 -7.66
N TYR A 98 -9.68 -3.21 -6.73
CA TYR A 98 -10.06 -4.26 -5.78
C TYR A 98 -10.62 -5.51 -6.49
N VAL A 99 -11.58 -5.34 -7.39
CA VAL A 99 -12.21 -6.46 -8.11
C VAL A 99 -11.21 -7.21 -8.98
N ILE A 100 -10.33 -6.50 -9.70
CA ILE A 100 -9.32 -7.15 -10.54
C ILE A 100 -8.28 -7.90 -9.68
N SER A 101 -7.85 -7.33 -8.56
CA SER A 101 -6.93 -7.98 -7.63
C SER A 101 -7.53 -9.25 -7.02
N GLU A 102 -8.83 -9.24 -6.65
CA GLU A 102 -9.55 -10.43 -6.21
C GLU A 102 -9.60 -11.52 -7.30
N ALA A 103 -9.87 -11.13 -8.54
CA ALA A 103 -9.90 -12.06 -9.66
C ALA A 103 -8.52 -12.69 -9.91
N VAL A 104 -7.46 -11.91 -9.84
CA VAL A 104 -6.07 -12.38 -10.00
C VAL A 104 -5.70 -13.34 -8.86
N ARG A 105 -5.97 -12.97 -7.60
CA ARG A 105 -5.68 -13.85 -6.46
C ARG A 105 -6.37 -15.21 -6.60
N LYS A 106 -7.63 -15.19 -7.01
CA LYS A 106 -8.39 -16.42 -7.25
C LYS A 106 -7.84 -17.25 -8.42
N GLN A 107 -7.45 -16.59 -9.52
CA GLN A 107 -6.92 -17.27 -10.70
C GLN A 107 -5.57 -17.95 -10.44
N TYR A 108 -4.72 -17.31 -9.64
CA TYR A 108 -3.39 -17.83 -9.28
C TYR A 108 -3.38 -18.62 -7.98
N GLU A 109 -4.56 -18.89 -7.39
CA GLU A 109 -4.71 -19.62 -6.13
C GLU A 109 -3.79 -19.08 -5.03
N ILE A 110 -3.74 -17.75 -4.91
CA ILE A 110 -2.87 -17.07 -3.95
C ILE A 110 -3.50 -17.15 -2.57
N GLU A 111 -2.98 -18.05 -1.77
CA GLU A 111 -3.35 -18.24 -0.38
C GLU A 111 -2.11 -18.10 0.51
N VAL A 112 -2.31 -17.61 1.70
CA VAL A 112 -1.29 -17.50 2.75
C VAL A 112 -1.67 -18.45 3.87
N SER A 113 -0.84 -19.48 4.09
CA SER A 113 -1.06 -20.41 5.21
C SER A 113 -0.84 -19.72 6.56
N ASP A 114 -1.38 -20.30 7.63
CA ASP A 114 -1.21 -19.74 8.97
C ASP A 114 0.26 -19.77 9.40
N GLU A 115 1.01 -20.80 9.02
CA GLU A 115 2.44 -20.91 9.32
C GLU A 115 3.24 -19.80 8.63
N GLU A 116 2.98 -19.53 7.37
CA GLU A 116 3.65 -18.46 6.62
C GLU A 116 3.29 -17.08 7.15
N PHE A 117 2.05 -16.91 7.57
CA PHE A 117 1.62 -15.67 8.17
C PHE A 117 2.29 -15.41 9.53
N GLU A 118 2.44 -16.44 10.37
CA GLU A 118 3.19 -16.32 11.62
C GLU A 118 4.65 -15.91 11.38
N VAL A 119 5.33 -16.52 10.41
CA VAL A 119 6.71 -16.13 10.01
C VAL A 119 6.77 -14.66 9.59
N TYR A 120 5.82 -14.24 8.75
CA TYR A 120 5.72 -12.83 8.33
C TYR A 120 5.55 -11.87 9.52
N LEU A 121 4.71 -12.22 10.48
CA LEU A 121 4.51 -11.41 11.70
C LEU A 121 5.77 -11.34 12.57
N GLU A 122 6.51 -12.45 12.68
CA GLU A 122 7.78 -12.50 13.42
C GLU A 122 8.85 -11.61 12.77
N GLU A 123 9.01 -11.70 11.45
CA GLU A 123 9.94 -10.85 10.69
C GLU A 123 9.58 -9.37 10.81
N ARG A 124 8.27 -9.05 10.75
CA ARG A 124 7.78 -7.68 10.94
C ARG A 124 8.04 -7.17 12.35
N ALA A 125 7.85 -7.99 13.37
CA ALA A 125 8.15 -7.68 14.76
C ALA A 125 9.65 -7.36 14.96
N GLN A 126 10.51 -8.20 14.42
CA GLN A 126 11.97 -7.99 14.46
C GLN A 126 12.38 -6.68 13.78
N ARG A 127 11.84 -6.40 12.59
CA ARG A 127 12.14 -5.17 11.84
C ARG A 127 11.69 -3.91 12.57
N LEU A 128 10.57 -3.97 13.27
CA LEU A 128 10.02 -2.84 14.04
C LEU A 128 10.61 -2.74 15.46
N GLY A 129 11.35 -3.76 15.92
CA GLY A 129 11.91 -3.81 17.27
C GLY A 129 10.84 -3.93 18.36
N ILE A 130 9.67 -4.50 18.04
CA ILE A 130 8.55 -4.71 18.97
C ILE A 130 8.25 -6.19 19.14
N LYS A 131 7.46 -6.52 20.16
CA LYS A 131 7.07 -7.91 20.43
C LYS A 131 5.96 -8.36 19.49
N LEU A 132 5.98 -9.63 19.09
CA LEU A 132 4.95 -10.26 18.27
C LEU A 132 3.54 -10.06 18.86
N ASP A 133 3.39 -10.19 20.18
CA ASP A 133 2.12 -9.99 20.88
C ASP A 133 1.58 -8.56 20.74
N GLU A 134 2.46 -7.57 20.58
CA GLU A 134 2.06 -6.18 20.36
C GLU A 134 1.52 -5.97 18.96
N ILE A 135 2.11 -6.62 17.95
CA ILE A 135 1.56 -6.61 16.59
C ILE A 135 0.16 -7.26 16.60
N LYS A 136 0.03 -8.45 17.18
CA LYS A 136 -1.24 -9.18 17.22
C LYS A 136 -2.36 -8.44 17.96
N LYS A 137 -2.02 -7.58 18.94
CA LYS A 137 -3.00 -6.78 19.68
C LYS A 137 -3.37 -5.46 19.01
N ASN A 138 -2.42 -4.81 18.40
CA ASN A 138 -2.55 -3.42 17.89
C ASN A 138 -2.85 -3.34 16.41
N ALA A 139 -2.47 -4.35 15.63
CA ALA A 139 -2.72 -4.39 14.20
C ALA A 139 -4.05 -5.10 13.90
N ARG A 140 -4.71 -4.65 12.86
CA ARG A 140 -5.76 -5.44 12.23
C ARG A 140 -5.11 -6.62 11.51
N VAL A 141 -5.08 -7.76 12.18
CA VAL A 141 -4.38 -8.97 11.72
C VAL A 141 -4.85 -9.39 10.32
N ASP A 142 -6.14 -9.22 10.04
CA ASP A 142 -6.72 -9.50 8.72
C ASP A 142 -6.17 -8.56 7.63
N ASP A 143 -5.91 -7.29 7.95
CA ASP A 143 -5.32 -6.34 7.01
C ASP A 143 -3.87 -6.71 6.70
N LEU A 144 -3.11 -7.19 7.68
CA LEU A 144 -1.74 -7.68 7.48
C LEU A 144 -1.68 -8.95 6.62
N ARG A 145 -2.65 -9.85 6.77
CA ARG A 145 -2.75 -11.04 5.93
C ARG A 145 -3.03 -10.65 4.48
N ARG A 146 -3.94 -9.70 4.25
CA ARG A 146 -4.22 -9.17 2.92
C ARG A 146 -3.00 -8.48 2.31
N GLU A 147 -2.24 -7.71 3.10
CA GLU A 147 -0.97 -7.11 2.66
C GLU A 147 -0.01 -8.18 2.12
N LEU A 148 0.14 -9.30 2.83
CA LEU A 148 0.99 -10.41 2.40
C LEU A 148 0.46 -11.13 1.15
N GLU A 149 -0.86 -11.32 1.05
CA GLU A 149 -1.51 -11.88 -0.16
C GLU A 149 -1.31 -10.96 -1.37
N GLU A 150 -1.42 -9.64 -1.18
CA GLU A 150 -1.14 -8.66 -2.23
C GLU A 150 0.32 -8.70 -2.67
N ASP A 151 1.26 -8.74 -1.74
CA ASP A 151 2.69 -8.86 -2.06
C ASP A 151 2.99 -10.12 -2.88
N ARG A 152 2.36 -11.25 -2.57
CA ARG A 152 2.45 -12.48 -3.36
C ARG A 152 1.85 -12.33 -4.73
N MET A 153 0.66 -11.76 -4.82
CA MET A 153 0.00 -11.51 -6.09
C MET A 153 0.89 -10.68 -7.01
N PHE A 154 1.45 -9.59 -6.52
CA PHE A 154 2.37 -8.76 -7.30
C PHE A 154 3.64 -9.53 -7.68
N SER A 155 4.18 -10.34 -6.78
CA SER A 155 5.36 -11.17 -7.08
C SER A 155 5.09 -12.18 -8.20
N GLU A 156 3.90 -12.78 -8.26
CA GLU A 156 3.51 -13.68 -9.35
C GLU A 156 3.31 -12.92 -10.67
N LEU A 157 2.62 -11.79 -10.64
CA LEU A 157 2.39 -10.96 -11.82
C LEU A 157 3.71 -10.45 -12.41
N MET A 158 4.66 -10.03 -11.56
CA MET A 158 5.97 -9.52 -11.98
C MET A 158 6.84 -10.58 -12.66
N LYS A 159 6.61 -11.88 -12.43
CA LYS A 159 7.33 -12.95 -13.16
C LYS A 159 7.02 -12.97 -14.66
N THR A 160 5.86 -12.47 -15.04
CA THR A 160 5.37 -12.47 -16.43
C THR A 160 5.26 -11.07 -17.03
N ALA A 161 5.44 -10.03 -16.23
CA ALA A 161 5.38 -8.63 -16.68
C ALA A 161 6.67 -8.22 -17.39
N GLU A 162 6.55 -7.52 -18.52
CA GLU A 162 7.66 -6.83 -19.17
C GLU A 162 7.83 -5.44 -18.56
N ILE A 163 8.91 -5.26 -17.80
CA ILE A 163 9.22 -3.98 -17.16
C ILE A 163 10.05 -3.14 -18.14
N LYS A 164 9.60 -1.93 -18.42
CA LYS A 164 10.40 -0.93 -19.15
C LYS A 164 10.94 0.08 -18.13
N GLU A 165 12.27 0.14 -18.04
CA GLU A 165 12.92 1.15 -17.22
C GLU A 165 12.87 2.51 -17.94
N GLU A 166 12.25 3.50 -17.34
CA GLU A 166 12.33 4.89 -17.74
C GLU A 166 13.37 5.60 -16.87
N THR A 167 14.45 6.05 -17.48
CA THR A 167 15.43 6.91 -16.80
C THR A 167 14.87 8.33 -16.77
N VAL A 168 14.63 8.86 -15.57
CA VAL A 168 14.23 10.25 -15.32
C VAL A 168 15.46 11.12 -15.16
#